data_767ff9178ee5399e4bcebb0d9880fbe8
#
_entry.id   767ff9178ee5399e4bcebb0d9880fbe8
#
_cell.length_a   1.000
_cell.length_b   1.000
_cell.length_c   1.000
_cell.angle_alpha   90.00
_cell.angle_beta   90.00
_cell.angle_gamma   90.00
#
_symmetry.space_group_name_H-M   'P 1'
#
loop_
_entity.id
_entity.type
_entity.pdbx_description
1 polymer ?
#
loop_
_entity_poly.entity_id
_entity_poly.type
_entity_poly.pdbx_seq_one_letter_code
_entity_poly.pdbx_strand_id
1 'polypeptide(L)'
;MERGFEGLEKVLEAIESLDPGVRPDKMRFSGPRLNYSRKALRKRLHESYIGETFSLMLMRSQPPETVISFASRTNEEGVFCSLTLDLLPFSFLREPGQPERRAEHLVSFVRAMASCLPLTFGLGHSFTDLRLGTDPSVRDLSTPRPIYETFWLNVYGPATVQAIGRQHLLSTPAALMEELPHGAVLWLTRPTPADFDSEEARLAQARALVHLRPELSLDSTLATLRQRSLEFTPVPMEFDPDIADILRMEADFRGVLGGKRSFVERFNRYHPPAVSEWLPASQAPEPDVDNVKAAIDTYEGLYAEQLVALFHTDVPQVMEGVLEALPHLDWHLWHAGWGRLLSHVQRETLVPALGAFLGRFLVGGLGGRWVPRMKLEEAAVVIGDRAWLPFLRARHALQNQEAPLDYSCSQLFRTAQRIARAHHH
;
A
#
# COMPACT_ATOMS: atom_id res chain seq x y z
N MET A 1 17.57 14.73 30.15
CA MET A 1 18.06 14.76 28.76
C MET A 1 19.04 13.62 28.46
N GLU A 2 20.09 13.42 29.25
CA GLU A 2 21.10 12.36 29.02
C GLU A 2 20.53 10.94 29.04
N ARG A 3 19.66 10.59 29.98
CA ARG A 3 19.05 9.23 30.06
C ARG A 3 18.22 8.82 28.83
N GLY A 4 17.58 9.75 28.16
CA GLY A 4 16.81 9.45 26.94
C GLY A 4 17.72 9.12 25.74
N PHE A 5 18.86 9.75 25.65
CA PHE A 5 19.85 9.49 24.60
C PHE A 5 20.57 8.16 24.78
N GLU A 6 20.93 7.78 26.00
CA GLU A 6 21.54 6.46 26.26
C GLU A 6 20.61 5.31 25.89
N GLY A 7 19.31 5.45 26.17
CA GLY A 7 18.30 4.48 25.76
C GLY A 7 18.21 4.34 24.23
N LEU A 8 18.18 5.46 23.50
CA LEU A 8 18.13 5.46 22.03
C LEU A 8 19.38 4.84 21.41
N GLU A 9 20.57 5.11 21.94
CA GLU A 9 21.82 4.52 21.44
C GLU A 9 21.79 2.97 21.55
N LYS A 10 21.31 2.45 22.66
CA LYS A 10 21.15 0.99 22.84
C LYS A 10 20.10 0.40 21.88
N VAL A 11 19.00 1.11 21.63
CA VAL A 11 18.00 0.74 20.61
C VAL A 11 18.64 0.69 19.22
N LEU A 12 19.44 1.71 18.86
CA LEU A 12 20.14 1.75 17.59
C LEU A 12 21.17 0.63 17.45
N GLU A 13 21.86 0.26 18.54
CA GLU A 13 22.76 -0.90 18.56
C GLU A 13 22.01 -2.21 18.30
N ALA A 14 20.86 -2.40 18.94
CA ALA A 14 20.01 -3.56 18.70
C ALA A 14 19.49 -3.60 17.25
N ILE A 15 19.08 -2.46 16.67
CA ILE A 15 18.65 -2.36 15.27
C ILE A 15 19.81 -2.68 14.31
N GLU A 16 21.00 -2.17 14.57
CA GLU A 16 22.17 -2.44 13.73
C GLU A 16 22.71 -3.86 13.87
N SER A 17 22.38 -4.56 14.96
CA SER A 17 22.67 -5.98 15.14
C SER A 17 21.71 -6.91 14.39
N LEU A 18 20.59 -6.39 13.87
CA LEU A 18 19.70 -7.14 13.01
C LEU A 18 20.43 -7.69 11.78
N ASP A 19 19.83 -8.72 11.16
CA ASP A 19 20.30 -9.28 9.90
C ASP A 19 20.67 -8.15 8.90
N PRO A 20 21.85 -8.21 8.27
CA PRO A 20 22.24 -7.24 7.25
C PRO A 20 21.18 -7.00 6.17
N GLY A 21 20.37 -8.03 5.88
CA GLY A 21 19.26 -7.95 4.94
C GLY A 21 18.09 -7.05 5.36
N VAL A 22 18.03 -6.61 6.62
CA VAL A 22 16.95 -5.73 7.14
C VAL A 22 17.48 -4.41 7.72
N ARG A 23 18.80 -4.20 7.73
CA ARG A 23 19.39 -2.97 8.25
C ARG A 23 18.96 -1.75 7.48
N PRO A 24 18.64 -0.63 8.15
CA PRO A 24 18.25 0.60 7.49
C PRO A 24 19.40 1.26 6.71
N ASP A 25 19.11 1.83 5.58
CA ASP A 25 20.03 2.65 4.76
C ASP A 25 19.58 4.11 4.65
N LYS A 26 18.32 4.40 5.03
CA LYS A 26 17.72 5.74 5.04
C LYS A 26 17.14 6.06 6.40
N MET A 27 17.05 7.36 6.68
CA MET A 27 16.37 7.87 7.86
C MET A 27 15.52 9.09 7.53
N ARG A 28 14.47 9.29 8.32
CA ARG A 28 13.64 10.50 8.32
C ARG A 28 13.44 10.95 9.76
N PHE A 29 13.85 12.17 10.04
CA PHE A 29 13.64 12.83 11.31
C PHE A 29 13.18 14.26 11.03
N SER A 30 11.93 14.57 11.28
CA SER A 30 11.33 15.93 11.09
C SER A 30 11.78 16.63 9.81
N GLY A 31 11.61 15.98 8.63
CA GLY A 31 12.05 16.58 7.36
C GLY A 31 12.22 15.57 6.22
N PRO A 32 13.05 15.87 5.21
CA PRO A 32 13.29 14.99 4.08
C PRO A 32 14.03 13.70 4.48
N ARG A 33 13.96 12.69 3.61
CA ARG A 33 14.73 11.45 3.76
C ARG A 33 16.22 11.70 3.54
N LEU A 34 17.05 11.15 4.41
CA LEU A 34 18.50 11.26 4.36
C LEU A 34 19.11 9.84 4.40
N ASN A 35 20.38 9.73 3.99
CA ASN A 35 21.13 8.50 4.21
C ASN A 35 21.31 8.28 5.73
N TYR A 36 21.08 7.03 6.17
CA TYR A 36 21.26 6.70 7.58
C TYR A 36 22.75 6.65 7.95
N SER A 37 23.10 7.34 9.00
CA SER A 37 24.32 7.13 9.75
C SER A 37 24.12 7.63 11.19
N ARG A 38 24.71 6.98 12.18
CA ARG A 38 24.65 7.41 13.59
C ARG A 38 25.12 8.87 13.75
N LYS A 39 26.18 9.26 13.05
CA LYS A 39 26.70 10.63 13.08
C LYS A 39 25.68 11.65 12.61
N ALA A 40 25.01 11.38 11.49
CA ALA A 40 23.99 12.26 10.94
C ALA A 40 22.76 12.31 11.84
N LEU A 41 22.35 11.17 12.43
CA LEU A 41 21.23 11.12 13.37
C LEU A 41 21.53 11.91 14.64
N ARG A 42 22.69 11.72 15.26
CA ARG A 42 23.10 12.47 16.44
C ARG A 42 23.10 13.99 16.18
N LYS A 43 23.66 14.40 15.04
CA LYS A 43 23.64 15.81 14.65
C LYS A 43 22.21 16.36 14.58
N ARG A 44 21.29 15.66 13.93
CA ARG A 44 19.88 16.05 13.80
C ARG A 44 19.16 16.07 15.15
N LEU A 45 19.40 15.12 16.02
CA LEU A 45 18.83 15.10 17.36
C LEU A 45 19.27 16.32 18.17
N HIS A 46 20.54 16.71 18.10
CA HIS A 46 21.02 17.94 18.78
C HIS A 46 20.42 19.21 18.20
N GLU A 47 20.20 19.27 16.87
CA GLU A 47 19.66 20.47 16.20
C GLU A 47 18.15 20.63 16.38
N SER A 48 17.40 19.52 16.52
CA SER A 48 15.93 19.52 16.40
C SER A 48 15.20 19.13 17.69
N TYR A 49 15.89 18.76 18.75
CA TYR A 49 15.25 18.33 19.99
C TYR A 49 14.83 19.54 20.85
N ILE A 50 13.70 20.11 20.52
CA ILE A 50 13.02 21.13 21.30
C ILE A 50 11.57 20.67 21.50
N GLY A 51 11.35 19.76 22.47
CA GLY A 51 9.98 19.36 22.79
C GLY A 51 9.84 17.98 23.42
N GLU A 52 8.63 17.73 23.89
CA GLU A 52 8.25 16.53 24.66
C GLU A 52 7.99 15.30 23.78
N THR A 53 7.95 15.46 22.46
CA THR A 53 7.69 14.36 21.53
C THR A 53 8.65 14.39 20.35
N PHE A 54 9.16 13.23 19.94
CA PHE A 54 9.88 13.10 18.67
C PHE A 54 9.50 11.81 17.94
N SER A 55 9.69 11.82 16.62
CA SER A 55 9.48 10.67 15.75
C SER A 55 10.70 10.49 14.85
N LEU A 56 11.26 9.30 14.86
CA LEU A 56 12.34 8.85 13.99
C LEU A 56 11.85 7.68 13.16
N MET A 57 12.09 7.73 11.87
CA MET A 57 11.82 6.63 10.95
C MET A 57 13.13 6.20 10.29
N LEU A 58 13.48 4.94 10.43
CA LEU A 58 14.59 4.30 9.74
C LEU A 58 14.03 3.36 8.70
N MET A 59 14.59 3.38 7.49
CA MET A 59 14.04 2.64 6.36
C MET A 59 15.14 1.91 5.62
N ARG A 60 14.81 0.75 5.05
CA ARG A 60 15.62 0.09 4.05
C ARG A 60 14.93 0.26 2.70
N SER A 61 15.64 0.83 1.73
CA SER A 61 15.10 1.13 0.40
C SER A 61 15.19 -0.03 -0.59
N GLN A 62 15.95 -1.08 -0.25
CA GLN A 62 16.08 -2.29 -1.07
C GLN A 62 15.28 -3.45 -0.48
N PRO A 63 14.76 -4.38 -1.29
CA PRO A 63 14.08 -5.56 -0.79
C PRO A 63 15.00 -6.45 0.08
N PRO A 64 14.50 -7.03 1.18
CA PRO A 64 13.17 -6.78 1.76
C PRO A 64 13.08 -5.36 2.35
N GLU A 65 12.02 -4.64 2.00
CA GLU A 65 11.80 -3.32 2.57
C GLU A 65 11.45 -3.44 4.05
N THR A 66 12.06 -2.60 4.86
CA THR A 66 11.77 -2.51 6.29
C THR A 66 11.57 -1.05 6.68
N VAL A 67 10.65 -0.83 7.60
CA VAL A 67 10.43 0.46 8.23
C VAL A 67 10.47 0.28 9.73
N ILE A 68 11.35 1.00 10.40
CA ILE A 68 11.45 1.03 11.85
C ILE A 68 11.06 2.44 12.28
N SER A 69 9.94 2.55 12.98
CA SER A 69 9.44 3.80 13.52
C SER A 69 9.66 3.83 15.02
N PHE A 70 10.35 4.84 15.49
CA PHE A 70 10.52 5.13 16.90
C PHE A 70 9.82 6.45 17.22
N ALA A 71 8.95 6.43 18.23
CA ALA A 71 8.29 7.62 18.73
C ALA A 71 8.41 7.72 20.25
N SER A 72 8.63 8.93 20.75
CA SER A 72 8.64 9.26 22.16
C SER A 72 7.53 10.26 22.47
N ARG A 73 6.81 10.03 23.56
CA ARG A 73 5.81 10.98 24.11
C ARG A 73 6.04 11.16 25.58
N THR A 74 5.94 12.37 26.05
CA THR A 74 5.93 12.69 27.47
C THR A 74 4.52 13.02 27.92
N ASN A 75 4.04 12.39 28.98
CA ASN A 75 2.78 12.71 29.66
C ASN A 75 3.05 12.86 31.16
N GLU A 76 1.98 13.07 31.95
CA GLU A 76 2.05 13.23 33.41
C GLU A 76 2.64 12.01 34.13
N GLU A 77 2.55 10.82 33.54
CA GLU A 77 3.07 9.55 34.10
C GLU A 77 4.54 9.29 33.75
N GLY A 78 5.11 10.00 32.77
CA GLY A 78 6.50 9.85 32.36
C GLY A 78 6.74 9.88 30.86
N VAL A 79 7.92 9.38 30.44
CA VAL A 79 8.31 9.29 29.04
C VAL A 79 8.00 7.89 28.53
N PHE A 80 7.11 7.81 27.55
CA PHE A 80 6.77 6.57 26.85
C PHE A 80 7.43 6.55 25.48
N CYS A 81 8.10 5.42 25.20
CA CYS A 81 8.71 5.17 23.90
C CYS A 81 7.99 4.01 23.21
N SER A 82 7.66 4.18 21.95
CA SER A 82 7.16 3.10 21.09
C SER A 82 8.13 2.84 19.95
N LEU A 83 8.35 1.55 19.65
CA LEU A 83 9.10 1.10 18.49
C LEU A 83 8.23 0.15 17.69
N THR A 84 8.07 0.45 16.41
CA THR A 84 7.40 -0.40 15.43
C THR A 84 8.40 -0.86 14.39
N LEU A 85 8.45 -2.14 14.12
CA LEU A 85 9.25 -2.74 13.04
C LEU A 85 8.30 -3.38 12.03
N ASP A 86 8.18 -2.77 10.86
CA ASP A 86 7.40 -3.28 9.74
C ASP A 86 8.31 -4.02 8.77
N LEU A 87 7.99 -5.27 8.46
CA LEU A 87 8.63 -6.10 7.44
C LEU A 87 7.62 -6.44 6.37
N LEU A 88 7.99 -6.33 5.11
CA LEU A 88 7.10 -6.71 4.02
C LEU A 88 6.82 -8.23 4.02
N PRO A 89 5.55 -8.65 3.74
CA PRO A 89 5.08 -10.03 3.90
C PRO A 89 5.96 -11.07 3.23
N PHE A 90 6.44 -10.83 2.02
CA PHE A 90 7.28 -11.78 1.29
C PHE A 90 8.67 -12.02 1.90
N SER A 91 9.05 -11.24 2.92
CA SER A 91 10.25 -11.54 3.70
C SER A 91 10.19 -12.88 4.42
N PHE A 92 8.96 -13.40 4.65
CA PHE A 92 8.72 -14.69 5.27
C PHE A 92 8.37 -15.82 4.29
N LEU A 93 8.06 -15.49 3.02
CA LEU A 93 7.43 -16.43 2.09
C LEU A 93 8.34 -16.94 0.95
N ARG A 94 9.51 -16.32 0.72
CA ARG A 94 10.28 -16.56 -0.52
C ARG A 94 11.14 -17.81 -0.55
N GLU A 95 11.66 -18.29 0.59
CA GLU A 95 12.59 -19.40 0.62
C GLU A 95 12.27 -20.37 1.76
N PRO A 96 12.39 -21.70 1.58
CA PRO A 96 12.23 -22.68 2.66
C PRO A 96 13.17 -22.38 3.84
N GLY A 97 12.68 -22.46 5.07
CA GLY A 97 13.42 -22.17 6.32
C GLY A 97 13.66 -20.69 6.61
N GLN A 98 13.26 -19.79 5.74
CA GLN A 98 13.34 -18.34 5.97
C GLN A 98 12.38 -17.86 7.06
N PRO A 99 11.11 -18.34 7.10
CA PRO A 99 10.18 -17.92 8.13
C PRO A 99 10.71 -18.16 9.56
N GLU A 100 11.26 -19.34 9.83
CA GLU A 100 11.79 -19.73 11.12
C GLU A 100 13.01 -18.89 11.49
N ARG A 101 13.96 -18.75 10.58
CA ARG A 101 15.16 -17.92 10.79
C ARG A 101 14.82 -16.46 11.05
N ARG A 102 13.86 -15.90 10.32
CA ARG A 102 13.42 -14.52 10.58
C ARG A 102 12.66 -14.37 11.89
N ALA A 103 11.85 -15.36 12.24
CA ALA A 103 11.19 -15.42 13.54
C ALA A 103 12.23 -15.40 14.68
N GLU A 104 13.28 -16.22 14.59
CA GLU A 104 14.39 -16.24 15.54
C GLU A 104 15.12 -14.89 15.63
N HIS A 105 15.36 -14.23 14.51
CA HIS A 105 15.97 -12.90 14.49
C HIS A 105 15.08 -11.86 15.18
N LEU A 106 13.75 -11.90 14.99
CA LEU A 106 12.82 -11.01 15.67
C LEU A 106 12.75 -11.28 17.17
N VAL A 107 12.74 -12.54 17.58
CA VAL A 107 12.80 -12.93 19.00
C VAL A 107 14.12 -12.45 19.63
N SER A 108 15.24 -12.65 18.95
CA SER A 108 16.56 -12.18 19.40
C SER A 108 16.63 -10.66 19.53
N PHE A 109 15.99 -9.95 18.60
CA PHE A 109 15.85 -8.50 18.70
C PHE A 109 15.05 -8.07 19.92
N VAL A 110 13.92 -8.73 20.23
CA VAL A 110 13.12 -8.44 21.43
C VAL A 110 13.92 -8.71 22.70
N ARG A 111 14.71 -9.80 22.75
CA ARG A 111 15.61 -10.09 23.87
C ARG A 111 16.67 -9.00 24.06
N ALA A 112 17.28 -8.55 22.97
CA ALA A 112 18.25 -7.45 23.00
C ALA A 112 17.61 -6.15 23.51
N MET A 113 16.41 -5.84 23.05
CA MET A 113 15.64 -4.68 23.55
C MET A 113 15.32 -4.79 25.03
N ALA A 114 14.86 -5.96 25.49
CA ALA A 114 14.54 -6.21 26.90
C ALA A 114 15.77 -6.15 27.82
N SER A 115 16.95 -6.48 27.29
CA SER A 115 18.20 -6.35 28.03
C SER A 115 18.62 -4.88 28.24
N CYS A 116 18.15 -4.00 27.37
CA CYS A 116 18.51 -2.59 27.39
C CYS A 116 17.46 -1.71 28.07
N LEU A 117 16.20 -2.09 27.98
CA LEU A 117 15.05 -1.27 28.37
C LEU A 117 13.98 -2.11 29.06
N PRO A 118 13.30 -1.58 30.09
CA PRO A 118 12.12 -2.21 30.66
C PRO A 118 10.97 -2.17 29.63
N LEU A 119 10.59 -3.34 29.11
CA LEU A 119 9.47 -3.46 28.20
C LEU A 119 8.15 -3.49 28.98
N THR A 120 7.19 -2.66 28.62
CA THR A 120 5.85 -2.64 29.22
C THR A 120 4.85 -3.48 28.46
N PHE A 121 4.94 -3.45 27.13
CA PHE A 121 4.10 -4.22 26.22
C PHE A 121 4.81 -4.39 24.87
N GLY A 122 4.57 -5.50 24.19
CA GLY A 122 5.01 -5.75 22.84
C GLY A 122 4.17 -6.81 22.16
N LEU A 123 4.02 -6.68 20.85
CA LEU A 123 3.38 -7.67 20.02
C LEU A 123 4.10 -7.80 18.67
N GLY A 124 4.04 -8.98 18.08
CA GLY A 124 4.46 -9.24 16.72
C GLY A 124 3.41 -10.11 16.02
N HIS A 125 2.97 -9.68 14.85
CA HIS A 125 1.92 -10.39 14.10
C HIS A 125 1.88 -9.95 12.64
N SER A 126 1.09 -10.62 11.81
CA SER A 126 0.70 -10.09 10.50
C SER A 126 0.00 -8.75 10.69
N PHE A 127 0.53 -7.71 10.05
CA PHE A 127 -0.06 -6.37 10.12
C PHE A 127 -1.50 -6.35 9.61
N THR A 128 -1.77 -7.12 8.55
CA THR A 128 -3.11 -7.21 7.96
C THR A 128 -4.10 -7.87 8.93
N ASP A 129 -3.72 -8.97 9.58
CA ASP A 129 -4.56 -9.63 10.56
C ASP A 129 -4.80 -8.77 11.79
N LEU A 130 -3.76 -8.09 12.27
CA LEU A 130 -3.85 -7.12 13.35
C LEU A 130 -4.86 -6.00 13.03
N ARG A 131 -4.86 -5.51 11.80
CA ARG A 131 -5.79 -4.46 11.33
C ARG A 131 -7.24 -4.92 11.29
N LEU A 132 -7.49 -6.18 10.98
CA LEU A 132 -8.84 -6.78 10.95
C LEU A 132 -9.37 -7.14 12.33
N GLY A 133 -8.48 -7.43 13.28
CA GLY A 133 -8.85 -7.90 14.63
C GLY A 133 -8.95 -6.78 15.66
N THR A 134 -8.17 -5.75 15.54
CA THR A 134 -8.03 -4.73 16.60
C THR A 134 -8.92 -3.52 16.33
N ASP A 135 -9.84 -3.24 17.24
CA ASP A 135 -10.55 -1.96 17.25
C ASP A 135 -9.53 -0.81 17.40
N PRO A 136 -9.55 0.18 16.50
CA PRO A 136 -8.67 1.34 16.60
C PRO A 136 -8.72 2.09 17.93
N SER A 137 -9.85 2.02 18.66
CA SER A 137 -10.00 2.64 19.98
C SER A 137 -9.20 1.93 21.09
N VAL A 138 -8.76 0.67 20.84
CA VAL A 138 -8.01 -0.15 21.82
C VAL A 138 -6.48 0.10 21.74
N ARG A 139 -6.01 0.97 20.85
CA ARG A 139 -4.58 1.19 20.58
C ARG A 139 -3.81 1.99 21.63
N ASP A 140 -4.47 2.48 22.65
CA ASP A 140 -3.75 3.09 23.78
C ASP A 140 -3.19 1.99 24.69
N LEU A 141 -1.93 1.64 24.50
CA LEU A 141 -1.23 0.57 25.17
C LEU A 141 -0.55 1.01 26.50
N SER A 142 -0.84 2.23 26.95
CA SER A 142 -0.19 2.83 28.13
C SER A 142 -0.68 2.31 29.48
N THR A 143 -1.85 1.68 29.52
CA THR A 143 -2.42 1.14 30.78
C THR A 143 -2.61 -0.38 30.71
N PRO A 144 -2.44 -1.11 31.82
CA PRO A 144 -2.80 -2.53 31.91
C PRO A 144 -4.29 -2.70 31.59
N ARG A 145 -4.60 -3.32 30.46
CA ARG A 145 -5.97 -3.56 30.01
C ARG A 145 -6.26 -5.05 29.94
N PRO A 146 -7.52 -5.45 29.94
CA PRO A 146 -7.88 -6.82 29.63
C PRO A 146 -7.26 -7.24 28.28
N ILE A 147 -6.72 -8.46 28.23
CA ILE A 147 -6.17 -9.03 27.00
C ILE A 147 -7.35 -9.30 26.05
N TYR A 148 -7.48 -8.49 25.01
CA TYR A 148 -8.55 -8.68 24.03
C TYR A 148 -8.19 -9.71 22.97
N GLU A 149 -6.88 -9.85 22.70
CA GLU A 149 -6.37 -10.75 21.67
C GLU A 149 -4.97 -11.22 22.02
N THR A 150 -4.58 -12.39 21.53
CA THR A 150 -3.20 -12.91 21.55
C THR A 150 -2.64 -12.90 20.13
N PHE A 151 -1.33 -12.71 20.01
CA PHE A 151 -0.64 -12.56 18.74
C PHE A 151 0.38 -13.68 18.55
N TRP A 152 1.03 -13.74 17.39
CA TRP A 152 2.13 -14.66 17.20
C TRP A 152 3.21 -14.48 18.28
N LEU A 153 3.68 -13.26 18.49
CA LEU A 153 4.63 -12.86 19.55
C LEU A 153 3.93 -11.89 20.50
N ASN A 154 4.09 -12.14 21.79
CA ASN A 154 3.55 -11.31 22.85
C ASN A 154 4.63 -11.03 23.88
N VAL A 155 4.72 -9.77 24.34
CA VAL A 155 5.56 -9.35 25.47
C VAL A 155 4.68 -8.63 26.46
N TYR A 156 4.65 -9.10 27.68
CA TYR A 156 3.93 -8.47 28.78
C TYR A 156 4.91 -8.01 29.85
N GLY A 157 4.87 -6.72 30.17
CA GLY A 157 5.68 -6.14 31.22
C GLY A 157 5.18 -6.46 32.62
N PRO A 158 5.94 -6.09 33.66
CA PRO A 158 5.69 -6.50 35.05
C PRO A 158 4.26 -6.22 35.55
N ALA A 159 3.69 -5.05 35.20
CA ALA A 159 2.33 -4.69 35.64
C ALA A 159 1.28 -5.63 35.04
N THR A 160 1.41 -5.97 33.75
CA THR A 160 0.50 -6.91 33.07
C THR A 160 0.70 -8.33 33.59
N VAL A 161 1.95 -8.76 33.80
CA VAL A 161 2.28 -10.07 34.39
C VAL A 161 1.64 -10.21 35.79
N GLN A 162 1.73 -9.17 36.61
CA GLN A 162 1.11 -9.14 37.93
C GLN A 162 -0.42 -9.19 37.86
N ALA A 163 -1.03 -8.43 36.94
CA ALA A 163 -2.49 -8.38 36.78
C ALA A 163 -3.09 -9.71 36.32
N ILE A 164 -2.41 -10.43 35.41
CA ILE A 164 -2.79 -11.77 34.96
C ILE A 164 -2.54 -12.83 36.05
N GLY A 165 -1.50 -12.66 36.82
CA GLY A 165 -0.92 -13.66 37.69
C GLY A 165 0.20 -14.46 37.00
N ARG A 166 1.41 -14.31 37.50
CA ARG A 166 2.62 -14.86 36.84
C ARG A 166 2.53 -16.36 36.55
N GLN A 167 2.07 -17.18 37.50
CA GLN A 167 1.99 -18.63 37.31
C GLN A 167 0.93 -18.97 36.22
N HIS A 168 -0.18 -18.24 36.23
CA HIS A 168 -1.21 -18.40 35.22
C HIS A 168 -0.69 -18.04 33.82
N LEU A 169 0.02 -16.92 33.68
CA LEU A 169 0.63 -16.53 32.41
C LEU A 169 1.67 -17.57 31.94
N LEU A 170 2.56 -18.03 32.81
CA LEU A 170 3.61 -18.99 32.46
C LEU A 170 3.06 -20.38 32.09
N SER A 171 1.82 -20.72 32.48
CA SER A 171 1.13 -21.95 32.08
C SER A 171 0.35 -21.82 30.75
N THR A 172 0.40 -20.65 30.09
CA THR A 172 -0.28 -20.46 28.78
C THR A 172 0.28 -21.43 27.74
N PRO A 173 -0.59 -22.10 26.95
CA PRO A 173 -0.15 -22.93 25.84
C PRO A 173 0.63 -22.09 24.81
N ALA A 174 1.93 -22.33 24.69
CA ALA A 174 2.82 -21.52 23.87
C ALA A 174 3.93 -22.40 23.23
N ALA A 175 4.41 -22.00 22.06
CA ALA A 175 5.57 -22.62 21.42
C ALA A 175 6.90 -22.19 22.07
N LEU A 176 6.92 -21.00 22.64
CA LEU A 176 8.02 -20.46 23.45
C LEU A 176 7.42 -19.69 24.61
N MET A 177 8.01 -19.86 25.82
CA MET A 177 7.69 -19.08 27.00
C MET A 177 9.00 -18.74 27.69
N GLU A 178 9.26 -17.44 27.87
CA GLU A 178 10.56 -16.97 28.40
C GLU A 178 10.36 -15.74 29.30
N GLU A 179 10.99 -15.78 30.46
CA GLU A 179 11.09 -14.62 31.34
C GLU A 179 12.24 -13.73 30.90
N LEU A 180 11.93 -12.47 30.64
CA LEU A 180 12.90 -11.46 30.22
C LEU A 180 13.42 -10.65 31.41
N PRO A 181 14.53 -9.92 31.25
CA PRO A 181 14.98 -8.92 32.20
C PRO A 181 13.87 -7.96 32.60
N HIS A 182 13.99 -7.38 33.78
CA HIS A 182 13.02 -6.43 34.36
C HIS A 182 11.62 -7.01 34.61
N GLY A 183 11.47 -8.34 34.65
CA GLY A 183 10.22 -9.02 35.01
C GLY A 183 9.14 -9.04 33.89
N ALA A 184 9.53 -8.77 32.68
CA ALA A 184 8.65 -8.97 31.50
C ALA A 184 8.66 -10.47 31.10
N VAL A 185 7.63 -10.88 30.36
CA VAL A 185 7.48 -12.24 29.81
C VAL A 185 7.28 -12.14 28.30
N LEU A 186 8.11 -12.87 27.55
CA LEU A 186 7.98 -13.09 26.10
C LEU A 186 7.39 -14.47 25.85
N TRP A 187 6.41 -14.55 24.97
CA TRP A 187 5.90 -15.84 24.55
C TRP A 187 5.38 -15.82 23.10
N LEU A 188 5.42 -16.99 22.46
CA LEU A 188 4.99 -17.20 21.08
C LEU A 188 3.86 -18.20 21.04
N THR A 189 2.79 -17.91 20.30
CA THR A 189 1.73 -18.89 20.04
C THR A 189 2.21 -20.03 19.15
N ARG A 190 3.12 -19.72 18.20
CA ARG A 190 3.71 -20.66 17.22
C ARG A 190 5.16 -20.31 16.92
N PRO A 191 5.95 -21.20 16.30
CA PRO A 191 7.36 -20.91 15.96
C PRO A 191 7.53 -19.76 14.97
N THR A 192 6.58 -19.57 14.05
CA THR A 192 6.64 -18.55 12.97
C THR A 192 5.27 -17.88 12.75
N PRO A 193 5.23 -16.60 12.29
CA PRO A 193 3.99 -15.94 11.90
C PRO A 193 3.60 -16.18 10.43
N ALA A 194 4.35 -16.95 9.66
CA ALA A 194 4.17 -17.04 8.21
C ALA A 194 2.82 -17.63 7.77
N ASP A 195 2.26 -18.50 8.61
CA ASP A 195 0.99 -19.19 8.41
C ASP A 195 -0.09 -18.73 9.41
N PHE A 196 -0.08 -17.46 9.77
CA PHE A 196 -0.93 -16.88 10.82
C PHE A 196 -2.43 -17.14 10.62
N ASP A 197 -2.89 -17.35 9.40
CA ASP A 197 -4.28 -17.60 9.01
C ASP A 197 -4.64 -19.09 8.90
N SER A 198 -3.67 -19.99 9.12
CA SER A 198 -3.91 -21.44 9.11
C SER A 198 -4.78 -21.88 10.29
N GLU A 199 -5.44 -23.04 10.15
CA GLU A 199 -6.29 -23.61 11.21
C GLU A 199 -5.49 -23.85 12.50
N GLU A 200 -4.25 -24.36 12.38
CA GLU A 200 -3.37 -24.62 13.51
C GLU A 200 -2.96 -23.30 14.21
N ALA A 201 -2.70 -22.25 13.44
CA ALA A 201 -2.37 -20.94 14.00
C ALA A 201 -3.55 -20.36 14.75
N ARG A 202 -4.75 -20.40 14.18
CA ARG A 202 -5.98 -19.93 14.82
C ARG A 202 -6.34 -20.71 16.08
N LEU A 203 -6.17 -22.03 16.05
CA LEU A 203 -6.40 -22.87 17.22
C LEU A 203 -5.40 -22.56 18.34
N ALA A 204 -4.11 -22.38 18.03
CA ALA A 204 -3.09 -21.99 19.00
C ALA A 204 -3.40 -20.63 19.61
N GLN A 205 -3.77 -19.64 18.79
CA GLN A 205 -4.17 -18.31 19.20
C GLN A 205 -5.41 -18.35 20.11
N ALA A 206 -6.46 -19.09 19.73
CA ALA A 206 -7.68 -19.23 20.52
C ALA A 206 -7.43 -19.90 21.87
N ARG A 207 -6.65 -20.99 21.90
CA ARG A 207 -6.30 -21.70 23.15
C ARG A 207 -5.54 -20.81 24.11
N ALA A 208 -4.57 -20.05 23.62
CA ALA A 208 -3.82 -19.10 24.44
C ALA A 208 -4.74 -17.99 24.99
N LEU A 209 -5.60 -17.44 24.15
CA LEU A 209 -6.52 -16.37 24.57
C LEU A 209 -7.52 -16.87 25.62
N VAL A 210 -8.15 -18.01 25.43
CA VAL A 210 -9.11 -18.60 26.37
C VAL A 210 -8.44 -19.02 27.67
N HIS A 211 -7.18 -19.46 27.63
CA HIS A 211 -6.42 -19.71 28.85
C HIS A 211 -6.26 -18.42 29.67
N LEU A 212 -5.89 -17.32 29.04
CA LEU A 212 -5.71 -16.02 29.70
C LEU A 212 -7.05 -15.33 30.06
N ARG A 213 -8.12 -15.71 29.40
CA ARG A 213 -9.47 -15.17 29.51
C ARG A 213 -10.48 -16.32 29.67
N PRO A 214 -10.55 -16.98 30.84
CA PRO A 214 -11.36 -18.19 31.02
C PRO A 214 -12.88 -17.95 30.91
N GLU A 215 -13.32 -16.70 30.89
CA GLU A 215 -14.71 -16.34 30.59
C GLU A 215 -15.07 -16.45 29.09
N LEU A 216 -14.09 -16.58 28.21
CA LEU A 216 -14.33 -16.77 26.77
C LEU A 216 -14.53 -18.24 26.42
N SER A 217 -15.41 -18.52 25.45
CA SER A 217 -15.57 -19.86 24.88
C SER A 217 -14.53 -20.11 23.79
N LEU A 218 -13.90 -21.27 23.81
CA LEU A 218 -12.95 -21.69 22.77
C LEU A 218 -13.63 -21.74 21.40
N ASP A 219 -14.82 -22.29 21.31
CA ASP A 219 -15.54 -22.45 20.05
C ASP A 219 -15.90 -21.11 19.42
N SER A 220 -16.42 -20.15 20.23
CA SER A 220 -16.75 -18.81 19.72
C SER A 220 -15.51 -18.01 19.33
N THR A 221 -14.44 -18.10 20.12
CA THR A 221 -13.17 -17.44 19.84
C THR A 221 -12.56 -17.98 18.54
N LEU A 222 -12.50 -19.30 18.39
CA LEU A 222 -11.98 -19.94 17.19
C LEU A 222 -12.86 -19.63 15.97
N ALA A 223 -14.19 -19.61 16.10
CA ALA A 223 -15.08 -19.24 15.01
C ALA A 223 -14.83 -17.81 14.52
N THR A 224 -14.62 -16.86 15.44
CA THR A 224 -14.27 -15.48 15.09
C THR A 224 -12.95 -15.39 14.34
N LEU A 225 -11.92 -16.12 14.81
CA LEU A 225 -10.60 -16.15 14.13
C LEU A 225 -10.66 -16.82 12.76
N ARG A 226 -11.42 -17.91 12.61
CA ARG A 226 -11.69 -18.57 11.32
C ARG A 226 -12.39 -17.65 10.33
N GLN A 227 -13.42 -16.94 10.80
CA GLN A 227 -14.11 -15.96 9.95
C GLN A 227 -13.14 -14.90 9.43
N ARG A 228 -12.24 -14.42 10.28
CA ARG A 228 -11.18 -13.48 9.88
C ARG A 228 -10.18 -14.08 8.87
N SER A 229 -9.86 -15.37 9.00
CA SER A 229 -8.99 -16.07 8.04
C SER A 229 -9.57 -16.11 6.63
N LEU A 230 -10.91 -16.05 6.47
CA LEU A 230 -11.54 -16.01 5.15
C LEU A 230 -11.12 -14.79 4.33
N GLU A 231 -10.75 -13.67 4.98
CA GLU A 231 -10.26 -12.47 4.31
C GLU A 231 -8.93 -12.70 3.57
N PHE A 232 -8.17 -13.71 3.96
CA PHE A 232 -6.88 -14.09 3.34
C PHE A 232 -7.02 -15.18 2.28
N THR A 233 -8.20 -15.79 2.16
CA THR A 233 -8.47 -16.78 1.13
C THR A 233 -8.38 -16.13 -0.26
N PRO A 234 -7.53 -16.64 -1.18
CA PRO A 234 -7.43 -16.09 -2.51
C PRO A 234 -8.79 -16.09 -3.22
N VAL A 235 -9.15 -14.96 -3.80
CA VAL A 235 -10.32 -14.79 -4.66
C VAL A 235 -9.81 -14.60 -6.09
N PRO A 236 -10.35 -15.31 -7.08
CA PRO A 236 -10.01 -15.08 -8.48
C PRO A 236 -10.27 -13.63 -8.89
N MET A 237 -9.32 -13.02 -9.63
CA MET A 237 -9.48 -11.69 -10.18
C MET A 237 -10.21 -11.80 -11.54
N GLU A 238 -11.51 -11.62 -11.53
CA GLU A 238 -12.42 -11.70 -12.68
C GLU A 238 -12.95 -10.32 -13.05
N PHE A 239 -12.06 -9.33 -13.09
CA PHE A 239 -12.41 -7.96 -13.42
C PHE A 239 -12.85 -7.84 -14.87
N ASP A 240 -13.67 -6.81 -15.17
CA ASP A 240 -14.00 -6.46 -16.53
C ASP A 240 -12.72 -6.33 -17.38
N PRO A 241 -12.63 -7.04 -18.56
CA PRO A 241 -11.41 -7.09 -19.37
C PRO A 241 -10.89 -5.70 -19.78
N ASP A 242 -11.79 -4.71 -19.93
CA ASP A 242 -11.41 -3.37 -20.38
C ASP A 242 -10.69 -2.55 -19.32
N ILE A 243 -10.78 -2.96 -18.03
CA ILE A 243 -10.15 -2.29 -16.89
C ILE A 243 -9.30 -3.22 -16.02
N ALA A 244 -9.20 -4.51 -16.40
CA ALA A 244 -8.58 -5.55 -15.57
C ALA A 244 -7.17 -5.21 -15.08
N ASP A 245 -6.33 -4.62 -15.94
CA ASP A 245 -4.94 -4.31 -15.57
C ASP A 245 -4.87 -3.20 -14.51
N ILE A 246 -5.75 -2.19 -14.61
CA ILE A 246 -5.84 -1.09 -13.65
C ILE A 246 -6.24 -1.64 -12.27
N LEU A 247 -7.25 -2.51 -12.24
CA LEU A 247 -7.75 -3.11 -11.01
C LEU A 247 -6.77 -4.12 -10.41
N ARG A 248 -5.97 -4.83 -11.22
CA ARG A 248 -4.90 -5.70 -10.73
C ARG A 248 -3.81 -4.90 -10.02
N MET A 249 -3.35 -3.80 -10.61
CA MET A 249 -2.38 -2.92 -9.96
C MET A 249 -2.90 -2.41 -8.61
N GLU A 250 -4.15 -2.01 -8.53
CA GLU A 250 -4.77 -1.57 -7.27
C GLU A 250 -4.93 -2.72 -6.28
N ALA A 251 -5.33 -3.92 -6.72
CA ALA A 251 -5.44 -5.09 -5.85
C ALA A 251 -4.09 -5.50 -5.26
N ASP A 252 -3.02 -5.40 -6.05
CA ASP A 252 -1.67 -5.71 -5.60
C ASP A 252 -1.17 -4.66 -4.61
N PHE A 253 -1.43 -3.38 -4.86
CA PHE A 253 -1.13 -2.30 -3.93
C PHE A 253 -1.90 -2.46 -2.61
N ARG A 254 -3.20 -2.73 -2.65
CA ARG A 254 -4.04 -2.92 -1.45
C ARG A 254 -3.78 -4.21 -0.71
N GLY A 255 -3.27 -5.23 -1.36
CA GLY A 255 -2.88 -6.49 -0.72
C GLY A 255 -1.89 -6.32 0.42
N VAL A 256 -1.10 -5.24 0.40
CA VAL A 256 -0.18 -4.85 1.49
C VAL A 256 -0.93 -4.23 2.69
N LEU A 257 -2.09 -3.60 2.46
CA LEU A 257 -2.85 -2.86 3.47
C LEU A 257 -3.99 -3.66 4.12
N GLY A 258 -4.25 -4.89 3.66
CA GLY A 258 -5.36 -5.74 4.15
C GLY A 258 -6.69 -5.49 3.42
N GLY A 259 -7.63 -6.42 3.59
CA GLY A 259 -8.93 -6.36 2.92
C GLY A 259 -8.91 -6.69 1.43
N LYS A 260 -7.88 -7.41 0.96
CA LYS A 260 -7.73 -7.77 -0.45
C LYS A 260 -8.94 -8.55 -0.98
N ARG A 261 -9.46 -9.49 -0.20
CA ARG A 261 -10.62 -10.30 -0.59
C ARG A 261 -11.85 -9.45 -0.88
N SER A 262 -12.28 -8.66 0.08
CA SER A 262 -13.48 -7.79 -0.07
C SER A 262 -13.31 -6.78 -1.20
N PHE A 263 -12.09 -6.31 -1.43
CA PHE A 263 -11.73 -5.46 -2.54
C PHE A 263 -11.90 -6.19 -3.89
N VAL A 264 -11.30 -7.37 -4.04
CA VAL A 264 -11.40 -8.18 -5.28
C VAL A 264 -12.85 -8.55 -5.57
N GLU A 265 -13.60 -9.03 -4.57
CA GLU A 265 -15.03 -9.37 -4.72
C GLU A 265 -15.88 -8.16 -5.17
N ARG A 266 -15.58 -6.97 -4.64
CA ARG A 266 -16.25 -5.73 -5.07
C ARG A 266 -15.95 -5.39 -6.52
N PHE A 267 -14.69 -5.47 -6.93
CA PHE A 267 -14.27 -5.09 -8.28
C PHE A 267 -14.61 -6.14 -9.34
N ASN A 268 -14.71 -7.43 -8.99
CA ASN A 268 -15.26 -8.45 -9.88
C ASN A 268 -16.71 -8.13 -10.33
N ARG A 269 -17.44 -7.32 -9.55
CA ARG A 269 -18.80 -6.88 -9.87
C ARG A 269 -18.85 -5.52 -10.57
N TYR A 270 -17.72 -4.86 -10.67
CA TYR A 270 -17.65 -3.53 -11.27
C TYR A 270 -17.56 -3.66 -12.79
N HIS A 271 -18.50 -3.00 -13.47
CA HIS A 271 -18.53 -2.88 -14.92
C HIS A 271 -18.61 -1.40 -15.27
N PRO A 272 -17.61 -0.85 -16.00
CA PRO A 272 -17.66 0.53 -16.43
C PRO A 272 -18.80 0.72 -17.41
N PRO A 273 -19.38 1.94 -17.51
CA PRO A 273 -20.39 2.26 -18.49
C PRO A 273 -19.83 2.07 -19.91
N ALA A 274 -20.74 1.81 -20.86
CA ALA A 274 -20.34 1.70 -22.26
C ALA A 274 -19.69 3.00 -22.74
N VAL A 275 -18.62 2.87 -23.52
CA VAL A 275 -17.92 4.02 -24.11
C VAL A 275 -18.86 4.75 -25.05
N SER A 276 -19.08 6.03 -24.78
CA SER A 276 -19.96 6.92 -25.55
C SER A 276 -19.21 7.96 -26.38
N GLU A 277 -17.91 8.07 -26.22
CA GLU A 277 -17.07 9.04 -26.91
C GLU A 277 -16.72 8.57 -28.35
N TRP A 278 -17.74 8.33 -29.15
CA TRP A 278 -17.61 8.00 -30.55
C TRP A 278 -18.88 8.42 -31.34
N LEU A 279 -18.72 8.56 -32.66
CA LEU A 279 -19.80 8.79 -33.62
C LEU A 279 -19.66 7.78 -34.75
N PRO A 280 -20.77 7.46 -35.49
CA PRO A 280 -20.63 6.80 -36.79
C PRO A 280 -19.69 7.60 -37.69
N ALA A 281 -18.80 6.94 -38.42
CA ALA A 281 -17.84 7.61 -39.30
C ALA A 281 -18.54 8.50 -40.37
N SER A 282 -19.77 8.12 -40.80
CA SER A 282 -20.60 8.91 -41.69
C SER A 282 -21.12 10.23 -41.08
N GLN A 283 -21.03 10.36 -39.75
CA GLN A 283 -21.41 11.57 -39.00
C GLN A 283 -20.18 12.32 -38.47
N ALA A 284 -18.99 11.83 -38.76
CA ALA A 284 -17.78 12.53 -38.39
C ALA A 284 -17.75 13.92 -39.06
N PRO A 285 -17.56 15.00 -38.29
CA PRO A 285 -17.48 16.33 -38.88
C PRO A 285 -16.26 16.44 -39.79
N GLU A 286 -16.35 17.24 -40.84
CA GLU A 286 -15.17 17.56 -41.64
C GLU A 286 -14.21 18.48 -40.87
N PRO A 287 -12.90 18.45 -41.21
CA PRO A 287 -11.94 19.38 -40.61
C PRO A 287 -12.37 20.85 -40.81
N ASP A 288 -12.30 21.66 -39.74
CA ASP A 288 -12.63 23.09 -39.74
C ASP A 288 -11.43 23.97 -39.38
N VAL A 289 -10.23 23.43 -39.50
CA VAL A 289 -8.94 24.11 -39.22
C VAL A 289 -8.32 24.56 -40.57
N ASP A 290 -7.64 25.71 -40.56
CA ASP A 290 -7.03 26.27 -41.79
C ASP A 290 -5.92 25.37 -42.36
N ASN A 291 -5.18 24.65 -41.48
CA ASN A 291 -4.11 23.76 -41.89
C ASN A 291 -4.24 22.42 -41.15
N VAL A 292 -4.81 21.44 -41.81
CA VAL A 292 -5.05 20.09 -41.29
C VAL A 292 -3.75 19.42 -40.87
N LYS A 293 -2.68 19.52 -41.68
CA LYS A 293 -1.40 18.90 -41.35
C LYS A 293 -0.77 19.52 -40.12
N ALA A 294 -0.72 20.83 -40.03
CA ALA A 294 -0.17 21.53 -38.87
C ALA A 294 -0.93 21.22 -37.56
N ALA A 295 -2.27 21.06 -37.66
CA ALA A 295 -3.07 20.66 -36.52
C ALA A 295 -2.72 19.22 -36.04
N ILE A 296 -2.60 18.27 -36.97
CA ILE A 296 -2.18 16.90 -36.65
C ILE A 296 -0.78 16.88 -36.07
N ASP A 297 0.18 17.61 -36.65
CA ASP A 297 1.52 17.74 -36.13
C ASP A 297 1.55 18.33 -34.70
N THR A 298 0.60 19.23 -34.39
CA THR A 298 0.41 19.76 -33.03
C THR A 298 -0.12 18.69 -32.09
N TYR A 299 -1.10 17.86 -32.49
CA TYR A 299 -1.65 16.81 -31.66
C TYR A 299 -0.61 15.73 -31.38
N GLU A 300 0.02 15.17 -32.42
CA GLU A 300 0.95 14.05 -32.27
C GLU A 300 2.33 14.48 -31.71
N GLY A 301 2.74 15.69 -32.01
CA GLY A 301 3.99 16.28 -31.50
C GLY A 301 3.78 17.00 -30.18
N LEU A 302 3.36 18.28 -30.24
CA LEU A 302 3.37 19.16 -29.07
C LEU A 302 2.55 18.61 -27.88
N TYR A 303 1.29 18.24 -28.12
CA TYR A 303 0.40 17.83 -27.04
C TYR A 303 0.75 16.45 -26.47
N ALA A 304 1.03 15.48 -27.35
CA ALA A 304 1.40 14.14 -26.88
C ALA A 304 2.74 14.14 -26.16
N GLU A 305 3.74 14.89 -26.63
CA GLU A 305 5.03 15.04 -25.94
C GLU A 305 4.90 15.81 -24.62
N GLN A 306 3.94 16.73 -24.52
CA GLN A 306 3.63 17.41 -23.28
C GLN A 306 3.13 16.44 -22.20
N LEU A 307 2.34 15.41 -22.56
CA LEU A 307 1.98 14.37 -21.62
C LEU A 307 3.20 13.63 -21.08
N VAL A 308 4.09 13.23 -21.98
CA VAL A 308 5.33 12.54 -21.59
C VAL A 308 6.15 13.42 -20.64
N ALA A 309 6.32 14.71 -20.94
CA ALA A 309 7.04 15.64 -20.08
C ALA A 309 6.41 15.80 -18.69
N LEU A 310 5.08 15.75 -18.60
CA LEU A 310 4.36 15.89 -17.33
C LEU A 310 4.40 14.63 -16.45
N PHE A 311 4.39 13.45 -17.07
CA PHE A 311 4.18 12.18 -16.35
C PHE A 311 5.38 11.24 -16.31
N HIS A 312 6.47 11.50 -17.04
CA HIS A 312 7.62 10.57 -17.13
C HIS A 312 8.24 10.17 -15.78
N THR A 313 8.14 11.01 -14.76
CA THR A 313 8.66 10.72 -13.42
C THR A 313 7.75 9.76 -12.65
N ASP A 314 6.44 9.94 -12.74
CA ASP A 314 5.45 9.17 -12.00
C ASP A 314 4.98 7.92 -12.75
N VAL A 315 4.98 7.99 -14.08
CA VAL A 315 4.58 6.92 -15.01
C VAL A 315 5.64 6.76 -16.09
N PRO A 316 6.79 6.15 -15.83
CA PRO A 316 7.89 6.01 -16.80
C PRO A 316 7.51 5.36 -18.13
N GLN A 317 6.48 4.51 -18.14
CA GLN A 317 5.96 3.81 -19.30
C GLN A 317 5.50 4.75 -20.43
N VAL A 318 5.15 6.01 -20.13
CA VAL A 318 4.75 6.98 -21.15
C VAL A 318 5.92 7.33 -22.11
N MET A 319 7.17 7.18 -21.65
CA MET A 319 8.36 7.40 -22.49
C MET A 319 8.57 6.30 -23.53
N GLU A 320 8.11 5.09 -23.25
CA GLU A 320 8.32 3.93 -24.13
C GLU A 320 7.35 3.94 -25.32
N GLY A 321 6.26 4.71 -25.26
CA GLY A 321 5.25 4.79 -26.31
C GLY A 321 4.51 3.46 -26.57
N VAL A 322 4.48 2.58 -25.59
CA VAL A 322 3.82 1.27 -25.65
C VAL A 322 2.43 1.32 -25.03
N LEU A 323 1.57 0.39 -25.43
CA LEU A 323 0.15 0.33 -25.00
C LEU A 323 0.00 0.17 -23.49
N GLU A 324 0.94 -0.48 -22.84
CA GLU A 324 1.03 -0.66 -21.41
C GLU A 324 1.08 0.67 -20.64
N ALA A 325 1.46 1.77 -21.30
CA ALA A 325 1.40 3.09 -20.72
C ALA A 325 -0.03 3.51 -20.34
N LEU A 326 -1.06 3.08 -21.06
CA LEU A 326 -2.45 3.49 -20.81
C LEU A 326 -2.96 2.99 -19.45
N PRO A 327 -2.90 1.69 -19.08
CA PRO A 327 -3.34 1.25 -17.77
C PRO A 327 -2.52 1.85 -16.61
N HIS A 328 -1.22 2.09 -16.79
CA HIS A 328 -0.40 2.76 -15.77
C HIS A 328 -0.82 4.23 -15.57
N LEU A 329 -1.14 4.91 -16.67
CA LEU A 329 -1.61 6.29 -16.64
C LEU A 329 -2.99 6.39 -15.99
N ASP A 330 -3.94 5.53 -16.37
CA ASP A 330 -5.28 5.45 -15.77
C ASP A 330 -5.20 5.16 -14.27
N TRP A 331 -4.35 4.20 -13.86
CA TRP A 331 -4.12 3.88 -12.45
C TRP A 331 -3.55 5.07 -11.68
N HIS A 332 -2.56 5.76 -12.26
CA HIS A 332 -1.97 6.95 -11.64
C HIS A 332 -3.00 8.07 -11.47
N LEU A 333 -3.78 8.37 -12.51
CA LEU A 333 -4.83 9.39 -12.46
C LEU A 333 -5.91 9.06 -11.42
N TRP A 334 -6.27 7.80 -11.31
CA TRP A 334 -7.24 7.33 -10.34
C TRP A 334 -6.69 7.40 -8.90
N HIS A 335 -5.50 6.87 -8.67
CA HIS A 335 -4.88 6.77 -7.35
C HIS A 335 -4.45 8.12 -6.79
N ALA A 336 -3.88 8.97 -7.60
CA ALA A 336 -3.46 10.31 -7.21
C ALA A 336 -4.64 11.29 -6.99
N GLY A 337 -5.85 10.90 -7.36
CA GLY A 337 -7.05 11.73 -7.17
C GLY A 337 -6.99 13.04 -7.97
N TRP A 338 -6.35 13.02 -9.11
CA TRP A 338 -6.03 14.20 -9.93
C TRP A 338 -7.23 15.09 -10.22
N GLY A 339 -8.41 14.53 -10.39
CA GLY A 339 -9.61 15.32 -10.59
C GLY A 339 -9.96 16.31 -9.47
N ARG A 340 -9.54 16.05 -8.24
CA ARG A 340 -9.82 16.92 -7.07
C ARG A 340 -8.84 18.07 -6.92
N LEU A 341 -7.62 17.95 -7.46
CA LEU A 341 -6.50 18.86 -7.21
C LEU A 341 -6.19 19.77 -8.40
N LEU A 342 -6.76 19.49 -9.60
CA LEU A 342 -6.45 20.24 -10.80
C LEU A 342 -7.10 21.62 -10.80
N SER A 343 -6.28 22.67 -10.86
CA SER A 343 -6.71 24.02 -11.18
C SER A 343 -7.28 24.08 -12.62
N HIS A 344 -8.04 25.12 -12.94
CA HIS A 344 -8.55 25.33 -14.29
C HIS A 344 -7.42 25.33 -15.35
N VAL A 345 -6.32 26.00 -15.06
CA VAL A 345 -5.14 26.08 -15.93
C VAL A 345 -4.50 24.71 -16.19
N GLN A 346 -4.41 23.87 -15.16
CA GLN A 346 -3.88 22.51 -15.33
C GLN A 346 -4.78 21.63 -16.19
N ARG A 347 -6.11 21.76 -16.06
CA ARG A 347 -7.06 21.05 -16.90
C ARG A 347 -6.98 21.45 -18.37
N GLU A 348 -6.82 22.74 -18.66
CA GLU A 348 -6.63 23.25 -20.02
C GLU A 348 -5.35 22.71 -20.67
N THR A 349 -4.33 22.39 -19.91
CA THR A 349 -3.09 21.78 -20.40
C THR A 349 -3.19 20.26 -20.52
N LEU A 350 -3.82 19.60 -19.54
CA LEU A 350 -3.86 18.13 -19.46
C LEU A 350 -4.87 17.49 -20.42
N VAL A 351 -6.01 18.13 -20.67
CA VAL A 351 -7.00 17.58 -21.61
C VAL A 351 -6.42 17.45 -23.01
N PRO A 352 -5.77 18.49 -23.60
CA PRO A 352 -5.07 18.34 -24.87
C PRO A 352 -3.98 17.27 -24.85
N ALA A 353 -3.15 17.26 -23.81
CA ALA A 353 -2.05 16.33 -23.69
C ALA A 353 -2.52 14.85 -23.62
N LEU A 354 -3.48 14.55 -22.74
CA LEU A 354 -4.02 13.20 -22.56
C LEU A 354 -4.81 12.74 -23.79
N GLY A 355 -5.65 13.63 -24.37
CA GLY A 355 -6.42 13.30 -25.55
C GLY A 355 -5.54 13.02 -26.77
N ALA A 356 -4.50 13.82 -26.98
CA ALA A 356 -3.55 13.62 -28.07
C ALA A 356 -2.73 12.33 -27.87
N PHE A 357 -2.28 12.05 -26.65
CA PHE A 357 -1.56 10.81 -26.33
C PHE A 357 -2.42 9.57 -26.60
N LEU A 358 -3.69 9.58 -26.17
CA LEU A 358 -4.65 8.52 -26.47
C LEU A 358 -4.90 8.39 -27.98
N GLY A 359 -5.04 9.53 -28.68
CA GLY A 359 -5.22 9.57 -30.13
C GLY A 359 -4.04 8.98 -30.90
N ARG A 360 -2.78 9.19 -30.46
CA ARG A 360 -1.59 8.52 -31.03
C ARG A 360 -1.73 7.00 -31.04
N PHE A 361 -2.23 6.41 -29.94
CA PHE A 361 -2.45 4.96 -29.89
C PHE A 361 -3.57 4.51 -30.84
N LEU A 362 -4.63 5.28 -30.97
CA LEU A 362 -5.71 4.97 -31.92
C LEU A 362 -5.19 5.02 -33.36
N VAL A 363 -4.35 6.00 -33.69
CA VAL A 363 -3.74 6.13 -35.03
C VAL A 363 -2.68 5.04 -35.26
N GLY A 364 -1.68 4.96 -34.40
CA GLY A 364 -0.54 4.04 -34.57
C GLY A 364 -0.92 2.57 -34.36
N GLY A 365 -1.76 2.28 -33.37
CA GLY A 365 -2.11 0.90 -33.00
C GLY A 365 -3.30 0.31 -33.79
N LEU A 366 -4.19 1.14 -34.32
CA LEU A 366 -5.42 0.69 -34.99
C LEU A 366 -5.56 1.23 -36.42
N GLY A 367 -4.53 1.93 -36.95
CA GLY A 367 -4.56 2.49 -38.29
C GLY A 367 -5.56 3.64 -38.47
N GLY A 368 -5.86 4.35 -37.39
CA GLY A 368 -6.80 5.46 -37.41
C GLY A 368 -6.29 6.67 -38.16
N ARG A 369 -7.20 7.56 -38.55
CA ARG A 369 -6.91 8.82 -39.23
C ARG A 369 -7.53 9.98 -38.46
N TRP A 370 -6.72 11.00 -38.12
CA TRP A 370 -7.21 12.22 -37.49
C TRP A 370 -8.16 13.03 -38.37
N VAL A 371 -9.19 13.58 -37.73
CA VAL A 371 -10.04 14.63 -38.22
C VAL A 371 -9.90 15.80 -37.25
N PRO A 372 -9.00 16.77 -37.52
CA PRO A 372 -8.75 17.87 -36.61
C PRO A 372 -9.90 18.91 -36.65
N ARG A 373 -10.18 19.46 -35.45
CA ARG A 373 -11.21 20.47 -35.26
C ARG A 373 -10.67 21.65 -34.45
N MET A 374 -11.22 22.84 -34.64
CA MET A 374 -10.90 24.01 -33.80
C MET A 374 -11.28 23.74 -32.33
N LYS A 375 -12.43 23.12 -32.11
CA LYS A 375 -12.84 22.67 -30.79
C LYS A 375 -12.32 21.26 -30.54
N LEU A 376 -11.32 21.13 -29.69
CA LEU A 376 -10.58 19.88 -29.48
C LEU A 376 -11.47 18.69 -29.12
N GLU A 377 -12.52 18.87 -28.32
CA GLU A 377 -13.43 17.78 -27.95
C GLU A 377 -14.19 17.18 -29.12
N GLU A 378 -14.28 17.91 -30.25
CA GLU A 378 -14.91 17.45 -31.51
C GLU A 378 -13.89 16.82 -32.46
N ALA A 379 -12.58 16.98 -32.19
CA ALA A 379 -11.56 16.33 -32.98
C ALA A 379 -11.61 14.81 -32.79
N ALA A 380 -11.54 14.07 -33.89
CA ALA A 380 -11.79 12.65 -33.91
C ALA A 380 -10.63 11.85 -34.55
N VAL A 381 -10.56 10.56 -34.21
CA VAL A 381 -9.76 9.56 -34.93
C VAL A 381 -10.73 8.57 -35.55
N VAL A 382 -10.78 8.53 -36.88
CA VAL A 382 -11.66 7.62 -37.65
C VAL A 382 -10.97 6.28 -37.83
N ILE A 383 -11.65 5.20 -37.39
CA ILE A 383 -11.23 3.81 -37.51
C ILE A 383 -12.44 3.00 -38.01
N GLY A 384 -12.36 2.45 -39.20
CA GLY A 384 -13.46 1.73 -39.82
C GLY A 384 -14.72 2.58 -39.95
N ASP A 385 -15.80 2.11 -39.37
CA ASP A 385 -17.11 2.75 -39.37
C ASP A 385 -17.36 3.76 -38.24
N ARG A 386 -16.34 4.03 -37.39
CA ARG A 386 -16.45 4.90 -36.21
C ARG A 386 -15.42 6.01 -36.18
N ALA A 387 -15.85 7.14 -35.64
CA ALA A 387 -15.02 8.29 -35.30
C ALA A 387 -14.93 8.40 -33.77
N TRP A 388 -13.78 8.17 -33.21
CA TRP A 388 -13.49 8.19 -31.75
C TRP A 388 -13.07 9.58 -31.34
N LEU A 389 -13.49 10.03 -30.16
CA LEU A 389 -13.26 11.37 -29.62
C LEU A 389 -12.29 11.36 -28.43
N PRO A 390 -10.97 11.24 -28.66
CA PRO A 390 -9.99 11.04 -27.61
C PRO A 390 -9.87 12.24 -26.65
N PHE A 391 -10.06 13.47 -27.13
CA PHE A 391 -10.04 14.67 -26.28
C PHE A 391 -11.28 14.76 -25.38
N LEU A 392 -12.45 14.35 -25.88
CA LEU A 392 -13.65 14.26 -25.06
C LEU A 392 -13.48 13.20 -23.97
N ARG A 393 -12.90 12.04 -24.31
CA ARG A 393 -12.55 11.00 -23.31
C ARG A 393 -11.59 11.52 -22.25
N ALA A 394 -10.52 12.21 -22.65
CA ALA A 394 -9.57 12.82 -21.76
C ALA A 394 -10.23 13.83 -20.79
N ARG A 395 -11.15 14.63 -21.31
CA ARG A 395 -11.93 15.56 -20.50
C ARG A 395 -12.76 14.83 -19.45
N HIS A 396 -13.50 13.78 -19.84
CA HIS A 396 -14.28 12.98 -18.91
C HIS A 396 -13.42 12.31 -17.85
N ALA A 397 -12.29 11.70 -18.24
CA ALA A 397 -11.34 11.07 -17.30
C ALA A 397 -10.80 12.06 -16.25
N LEU A 398 -10.57 13.31 -16.62
CA LEU A 398 -10.03 14.34 -15.73
C LEU A 398 -11.11 15.11 -14.96
N GLN A 399 -12.38 15.07 -15.36
CA GLN A 399 -13.46 15.80 -14.70
C GLN A 399 -14.31 14.95 -13.75
N ASN A 400 -14.42 13.63 -14.00
CA ASN A 400 -15.22 12.73 -13.18
C ASN A 400 -14.44 12.21 -11.97
N GLN A 401 -14.39 13.01 -10.93
CA GLN A 401 -13.62 12.77 -9.71
C GLN A 401 -14.13 11.59 -8.87
N GLU A 402 -15.41 11.24 -8.98
CA GLU A 402 -16.04 10.19 -8.18
C GLU A 402 -15.93 8.80 -8.82
N ALA A 403 -15.81 8.72 -10.13
CA ALA A 403 -15.74 7.49 -10.90
C ALA A 403 -14.74 7.56 -12.07
N PRO A 404 -13.45 7.78 -11.81
CA PRO A 404 -12.44 7.96 -12.87
C PRO A 404 -12.26 6.71 -13.74
N LEU A 405 -12.53 5.51 -13.23
CA LEU A 405 -12.47 4.25 -13.99
C LEU A 405 -13.55 4.14 -15.06
N ASP A 406 -14.69 4.82 -14.89
CA ASP A 406 -15.76 4.84 -15.87
C ASP A 406 -15.32 5.48 -17.21
N TYR A 407 -14.26 6.27 -17.16
CA TYR A 407 -13.71 7.00 -18.29
C TYR A 407 -12.24 6.71 -18.56
N SER A 408 -11.77 5.48 -18.26
CA SER A 408 -10.37 5.11 -18.45
C SER A 408 -9.96 5.14 -19.95
N CYS A 409 -8.74 5.60 -20.23
CA CYS A 409 -8.18 5.62 -21.58
C CYS A 409 -8.00 4.20 -22.13
N SER A 410 -7.63 3.26 -21.26
CA SER A 410 -7.48 1.84 -21.60
C SER A 410 -8.79 1.26 -22.12
N GLN A 411 -9.92 1.55 -21.48
CA GLN A 411 -11.23 1.06 -21.91
C GLN A 411 -11.60 1.57 -23.31
N LEU A 412 -11.41 2.87 -23.58
CA LEU A 412 -11.70 3.43 -24.90
C LEU A 412 -10.86 2.75 -25.97
N PHE A 413 -9.55 2.60 -25.75
CA PHE A 413 -8.65 1.95 -26.71
C PHE A 413 -9.06 0.49 -26.96
N ARG A 414 -9.30 -0.30 -25.89
CA ARG A 414 -9.69 -1.72 -26.01
C ARG A 414 -11.05 -1.88 -26.70
N THR A 415 -12.00 -0.99 -26.43
CA THR A 415 -13.29 -0.99 -27.11
C THR A 415 -13.11 -0.69 -28.59
N ALA A 416 -12.29 0.30 -28.96
CA ALA A 416 -11.98 0.62 -30.35
C ALA A 416 -11.30 -0.58 -31.05
N GLN A 417 -10.32 -1.21 -30.40
CA GLN A 417 -9.62 -2.39 -30.91
C GLN A 417 -10.56 -3.57 -31.17
N ARG A 418 -11.46 -3.86 -30.22
CA ARG A 418 -12.44 -4.96 -30.34
C ARG A 418 -13.37 -4.75 -31.53
N ILE A 419 -13.85 -3.53 -31.70
CA ILE A 419 -14.76 -3.19 -32.80
C ILE A 419 -14.02 -3.23 -34.14
N ALA A 420 -12.80 -2.67 -34.22
CA ALA A 420 -12.00 -2.72 -35.44
C ALA A 420 -11.74 -4.17 -35.89
N ARG A 421 -11.44 -5.08 -34.96
CA ARG A 421 -11.24 -6.52 -35.26
C ARG A 421 -12.51 -7.21 -35.74
N ALA A 422 -13.68 -6.86 -35.18
CA ALA A 422 -14.95 -7.48 -35.58
C ALA A 422 -15.34 -7.16 -37.02
N HIS A 423 -14.83 -6.08 -37.62
CA HIS A 423 -15.08 -5.70 -39.03
C HIS A 423 -14.10 -6.36 -40.02
N HIS A 424 -13.05 -7.02 -39.54
CA HIS A 424 -12.10 -7.72 -40.40
C HIS A 424 -12.42 -9.23 -40.53
N HIS A 425 -13.43 -9.73 -39.85
CA HIS A 425 -14.01 -11.08 -39.97
C HIS A 425 -15.40 -11.04 -40.59
#